data_72ee7b295ac02f2a6a3e09f298b3883c
#
_entry.id   72ee7b295ac02f2a6a3e09f298b3883c
#
_cell.length_a   1.000
_cell.length_b   1.000
_cell.length_c   1.000
_cell.angle_alpha   90.00
_cell.angle_beta   90.00
_cell.angle_gamma   90.00
#
_symmetry.space_group_name_H-M   'P 1'
#
loop_
_entity.id
_entity.type
_entity.pdbx_description
1 polymer ?
#
loop_
_entity_poly.entity_id
_entity_poly.type
_entity_poly.pdbx_seq_one_letter_code
_entity_poly.pdbx_strand_id
1 'polypeptide(L)'
;HAFSNAPVCSVARSTLATGILAPRGGFQYHRKAELASLPKGVLPWSAILRDSGYFCANNRKQDYNFKSNGTKSWDESSNKANWRNRPNKDTPFFYMQSMAQSHEGSLHFSKKVMEDERTKTPVGEVDLHPYHPDTPTFRYTHARYYDRIELIDELIGGVLKRLEEDGVLEDTFVFYFGDHGGVLPRGKGYAYESGLHVPLVV
;
A
#
# COMPACT_ATOMS: atom_id res chain seq x y z
N HIS A 1 6.29 8.54 -14.53
CA HIS A 1 5.15 7.61 -14.48
C HIS A 1 5.58 6.31 -13.78
N ALA A 2 4.74 5.80 -12.88
CA ALA A 2 4.94 4.52 -12.21
C ALA A 2 3.73 3.61 -12.45
N PHE A 3 3.99 2.33 -12.68
CA PHE A 3 2.94 1.36 -12.95
C PHE A 3 3.08 0.14 -12.05
N SER A 4 1.97 -0.28 -11.45
CA SER A 4 1.88 -1.59 -10.81
C SER A 4 1.85 -2.69 -11.88
N ASN A 5 2.43 -3.84 -11.58
CA ASN A 5 2.39 -5.00 -12.46
C ASN A 5 1.04 -5.73 -12.46
N ALA A 6 0.16 -5.40 -11.51
CA ALA A 6 -1.17 -5.99 -11.39
C ALA A 6 -2.09 -5.04 -10.61
N PRO A 7 -3.38 -4.96 -11.00
CA PRO A 7 -4.34 -4.03 -10.39
C PRO A 7 -4.93 -4.56 -9.07
N VAL A 8 -4.19 -5.39 -8.31
CA VAL A 8 -4.72 -6.01 -7.09
C VAL A 8 -3.63 -6.32 -6.06
N CYS A 9 -3.96 -6.15 -4.79
CA CYS A 9 -3.04 -6.12 -3.66
C CYS A 9 -2.03 -7.28 -3.61
N SER A 10 -2.48 -8.52 -3.43
CA SER A 10 -1.56 -9.64 -3.16
C SER A 10 -0.61 -9.93 -4.32
N VAL A 11 -1.05 -9.71 -5.55
CA VAL A 11 -0.24 -9.90 -6.76
C VAL A 11 0.81 -8.79 -6.87
N ALA A 12 0.39 -7.53 -6.79
CA ALA A 12 1.28 -6.37 -6.82
C ALA A 12 2.31 -6.43 -5.67
N ARG A 13 1.85 -6.72 -4.45
CA ARG A 13 2.71 -6.80 -3.27
C ARG A 13 3.70 -7.96 -3.33
N SER A 14 3.32 -9.09 -3.92
CA SER A 14 4.25 -10.22 -4.13
C SER A 14 5.36 -9.87 -5.11
N THR A 15 5.05 -9.17 -6.20
CA THR A 15 6.05 -8.64 -7.13
C THR A 15 6.92 -7.59 -6.45
N LEU A 16 6.33 -6.64 -5.72
CA LEU A 16 7.07 -5.63 -4.96
C LEU A 16 8.07 -6.27 -3.99
N ALA A 17 7.63 -7.30 -3.26
CA ALA A 17 8.47 -7.96 -2.27
C ALA A 17 9.62 -8.79 -2.86
N THR A 18 9.50 -9.29 -4.10
CA THR A 18 10.45 -10.25 -4.69
C THR A 18 11.19 -9.72 -5.92
N GLY A 19 10.74 -8.61 -6.50
CA GLY A 19 11.29 -8.06 -7.75
C GLY A 19 11.01 -8.91 -8.99
N ILE A 20 10.17 -9.97 -8.90
CA ILE A 20 9.83 -10.79 -10.06
C ILE A 20 8.36 -10.63 -10.45
N LEU A 21 8.10 -10.67 -11.75
CA LEU A 21 6.74 -10.57 -12.27
C LEU A 21 5.88 -11.75 -11.80
N ALA A 22 4.64 -11.49 -11.47
CA ALA A 22 3.71 -12.45 -10.90
C ALA A 22 3.58 -13.78 -11.69
N PRO A 23 3.46 -13.79 -13.03
CA PRO A 23 3.41 -15.04 -13.79
C PRO A 23 4.68 -15.90 -13.64
N ARG A 24 5.87 -15.26 -13.56
CA ARG A 24 7.13 -15.97 -13.36
C ARG A 24 7.25 -16.60 -11.98
N GLY A 25 6.66 -15.96 -10.97
CA GLY A 25 6.63 -16.45 -9.59
C GLY A 25 5.47 -17.41 -9.28
N GLY A 26 4.51 -17.57 -10.20
CA GLY A 26 3.32 -18.41 -9.97
C GLY A 26 2.30 -17.79 -9.02
N PHE A 27 2.34 -16.47 -8.78
CA PHE A 27 1.45 -15.78 -7.83
C PHE A 27 0.54 -14.72 -8.46
N GLN A 28 0.14 -14.94 -9.72
CA GLN A 28 -0.67 -14.02 -10.52
C GLN A 28 -2.16 -13.94 -10.12
N TYR A 29 -2.65 -14.81 -9.25
CA TYR A 29 -4.04 -14.80 -8.82
C TYR A 29 -4.20 -14.18 -7.45
N HIS A 30 -5.21 -13.32 -7.29
CA HIS A 30 -5.45 -12.64 -6.01
C HIS A 30 -5.82 -13.63 -4.90
N ARG A 31 -5.02 -13.64 -3.81
CA ARG A 31 -5.23 -14.46 -2.62
C ARG A 31 -5.55 -15.91 -2.95
N LYS A 32 -4.73 -16.50 -3.79
CA LYS A 32 -4.89 -17.88 -4.24
C LYS A 32 -4.97 -18.89 -3.07
N ALA A 33 -5.69 -19.99 -3.28
CA ALA A 33 -5.90 -21.01 -2.26
C ALA A 33 -4.58 -21.66 -1.80
N GLU A 34 -3.64 -21.86 -2.74
CA GLU A 34 -2.31 -22.36 -2.44
C GLU A 34 -1.25 -21.32 -2.78
N LEU A 35 -0.39 -21.03 -1.81
CA LEU A 35 0.72 -20.12 -1.99
C LEU A 35 1.79 -20.74 -2.89
N ALA A 36 2.38 -19.94 -3.78
CA ALA A 36 3.46 -20.37 -4.63
C ALA A 36 4.76 -20.59 -3.85
N SER A 37 5.60 -21.52 -4.28
CA SER A 37 6.99 -21.56 -3.85
C SER A 37 7.79 -20.57 -4.69
N LEU A 38 8.63 -19.76 -4.04
CA LEU A 38 9.53 -18.86 -4.78
C LEU A 38 10.55 -19.68 -5.60
N PRO A 39 10.93 -19.21 -6.79
CA PRO A 39 12.01 -19.81 -7.56
C PRO A 39 13.30 -19.88 -6.73
N LYS A 40 14.15 -20.86 -7.03
CA LYS A 40 15.44 -21.03 -6.33
C LYS A 40 16.27 -19.73 -6.43
N GLY A 41 16.76 -19.29 -5.30
CA GLY A 41 17.59 -18.07 -5.19
C GLY A 41 16.82 -16.77 -5.15
N VAL A 42 15.50 -16.79 -5.27
CA VAL A 42 14.66 -15.60 -5.10
C VAL A 42 14.27 -15.46 -3.63
N LEU A 43 14.61 -14.33 -3.03
CA LEU A 43 14.25 -13.96 -1.67
C LEU A 43 13.45 -12.66 -1.68
N PRO A 44 12.57 -12.43 -0.71
CA PRO A 44 12.03 -11.10 -0.46
C PRO A 44 13.16 -10.11 -0.16
N TRP A 45 13.11 -8.92 -0.76
CA TRP A 45 14.18 -7.94 -0.58
C TRP A 45 14.35 -7.48 0.89
N SER A 46 13.31 -7.54 1.70
CA SER A 46 13.42 -7.32 3.14
C SER A 46 14.27 -8.38 3.85
N ALA A 47 14.25 -9.64 3.39
CA ALA A 47 15.15 -10.67 3.89
C ALA A 47 16.60 -10.37 3.50
N ILE A 48 16.84 -9.91 2.27
CA ILE A 48 18.18 -9.52 1.80
C ILE A 48 18.73 -8.35 2.63
N LEU A 49 17.90 -7.36 2.92
CA LEU A 49 18.30 -6.23 3.77
C LEU A 49 18.61 -6.67 5.20
N ARG A 50 17.81 -7.58 5.77
CA ARG A 50 18.09 -8.15 7.09
C ARG A 50 19.45 -8.86 7.12
N ASP A 51 19.74 -9.68 6.12
CA ASP A 51 21.01 -10.39 6.00
C ASP A 51 22.18 -9.42 5.81
N SER A 52 21.90 -8.19 5.35
CA SER A 52 22.85 -7.08 5.24
C SER A 52 22.93 -6.21 6.51
N GLY A 53 22.27 -6.60 7.60
CA GLY A 53 22.36 -5.91 8.89
C GLY A 53 21.30 -4.84 9.15
N TYR A 54 20.31 -4.69 8.27
CA TYR A 54 19.19 -3.79 8.51
C TYR A 54 18.17 -4.39 9.49
N PHE A 55 17.63 -3.56 10.36
CA PHE A 55 16.41 -3.88 11.10
C PHE A 55 15.20 -3.64 10.19
N CYS A 56 14.46 -4.69 9.87
CA CYS A 56 13.32 -4.63 8.96
C CYS A 56 11.99 -4.72 9.71
N ALA A 57 11.21 -3.63 9.69
CA ALA A 57 9.92 -3.54 10.37
C ALA A 57 8.78 -3.31 9.37
N ASN A 58 7.68 -4.07 9.50
CA ASN A 58 6.49 -3.96 8.67
C ASN A 58 5.24 -3.62 9.50
N ASN A 59 4.64 -2.48 9.25
CA ASN A 59 3.37 -2.07 9.81
C ASN A 59 2.29 -2.05 8.71
N ARG A 60 1.57 -3.10 8.51
CA ARG A 60 1.58 -4.47 9.03
C ARG A 60 1.25 -5.48 7.93
N LYS A 61 0.65 -4.96 6.83
CA LYS A 61 0.12 -5.79 5.76
C LYS A 61 1.26 -6.43 4.95
N GLN A 62 1.25 -7.74 4.87
CA GLN A 62 2.08 -8.51 3.95
C GLN A 62 1.27 -8.88 2.70
N ASP A 63 0.24 -9.69 2.84
CA ASP A 63 -0.69 -10.11 1.76
C ASP A 63 0.07 -10.70 0.56
N TYR A 64 1.04 -11.58 0.84
CA TYR A 64 1.85 -12.22 -0.20
C TYR A 64 1.26 -13.54 -0.66
N ASN A 65 1.38 -13.84 -1.96
CA ASN A 65 0.93 -15.07 -2.60
C ASN A 65 2.01 -16.16 -2.68
N PHE A 66 3.08 -16.02 -1.90
CA PHE A 66 4.16 -17.01 -1.84
C PHE A 66 4.42 -17.50 -0.41
N LYS A 67 4.98 -18.70 -0.31
CA LYS A 67 5.43 -19.30 0.95
C LYS A 67 6.76 -18.69 1.36
N SER A 68 6.92 -18.38 2.64
CA SER A 68 8.20 -17.88 3.17
C SER A 68 9.32 -18.95 3.14
N ASN A 69 8.93 -20.23 3.09
CA ASN A 69 9.85 -21.39 3.12
C ASN A 69 10.88 -21.29 4.26
N GLY A 70 10.47 -20.77 5.41
CA GLY A 70 11.36 -20.56 6.57
C GLY A 70 12.19 -19.26 6.51
N THR A 71 12.15 -18.52 5.41
CA THR A 71 12.85 -17.23 5.32
C THR A 71 12.18 -16.20 6.20
N LYS A 72 12.92 -15.64 7.14
CA LYS A 72 12.45 -14.54 7.98
C LYS A 72 12.65 -13.21 7.25
N SER A 73 11.58 -12.64 6.73
CA SER A 73 11.60 -11.38 5.96
C SER A 73 11.61 -10.14 6.85
N TRP A 74 11.09 -10.22 8.07
CA TRP A 74 10.87 -9.08 8.96
C TRP A 74 11.39 -9.39 10.36
N ASP A 75 12.01 -8.43 11.03
CA ASP A 75 12.32 -8.53 12.46
C ASP A 75 11.05 -8.34 13.26
N GLU A 76 10.20 -7.38 12.84
CA GLU A 76 8.86 -7.16 13.35
C GLU A 76 7.85 -7.00 12.23
N SER A 77 6.66 -7.60 12.39
CA SER A 77 5.52 -7.40 11.49
C SER A 77 4.24 -7.36 12.31
N SER A 78 3.80 -6.17 12.67
CA SER A 78 2.61 -5.94 13.52
C SER A 78 2.16 -4.49 13.44
N ASN A 79 1.03 -4.15 14.08
CA ASN A 79 0.56 -2.76 14.22
C ASN A 79 1.50 -1.86 15.05
N LYS A 80 2.42 -2.46 15.80
CA LYS A 80 3.39 -1.77 16.66
C LYS A 80 4.79 -1.73 16.05
N ALA A 81 4.99 -2.43 14.92
CA ALA A 81 6.28 -2.45 14.24
C ALA A 81 6.67 -1.03 13.81
N ASN A 82 7.89 -0.66 14.11
CA ASN A 82 8.41 0.67 13.86
C ASN A 82 9.95 0.63 13.83
N TRP A 83 10.60 1.56 13.12
CA TRP A 83 12.08 1.67 13.12
C TRP A 83 12.67 2.00 14.49
N ARG A 84 11.88 2.64 15.39
CA ARG A 84 12.30 2.97 16.76
C ARG A 84 12.49 1.74 17.64
N ASN A 85 11.98 0.56 17.21
CA ASN A 85 12.13 -0.72 17.92
C ASN A 85 13.47 -1.43 17.60
N ARG A 86 14.31 -0.83 16.76
CA ARG A 86 15.61 -1.41 16.42
C ARG A 86 16.52 -1.50 17.65
N PRO A 87 17.46 -2.48 17.70
CA PRO A 87 18.25 -2.79 18.91
C PRO A 87 19.10 -1.62 19.39
N ASN A 88 19.59 -0.79 18.47
CA ASN A 88 20.27 0.47 18.78
C ASN A 88 20.03 1.49 17.68
N LYS A 89 20.35 2.77 17.96
CA LYS A 89 20.09 3.88 17.04
C LYS A 89 20.96 3.86 15.78
N ASP A 90 22.11 3.21 15.83
CA ASP A 90 23.06 3.14 14.72
C ASP A 90 22.72 2.00 13.75
N THR A 91 21.82 1.08 14.14
CA THR A 91 21.37 0.02 13.24
C THR A 91 20.57 0.63 12.09
N PRO A 92 20.99 0.44 10.82
CA PRO A 92 20.20 0.89 9.68
C PRO A 92 18.85 0.19 9.68
N PHE A 93 17.83 0.85 9.17
CA PHE A 93 16.48 0.29 9.17
C PHE A 93 15.82 0.33 7.80
N PHE A 94 14.95 -0.63 7.61
CA PHE A 94 13.91 -0.60 6.59
C PHE A 94 12.55 -0.66 7.27
N TYR A 95 11.72 0.34 7.00
CA TYR A 95 10.38 0.40 7.55
C TYR A 95 9.34 0.48 6.43
N MET A 96 8.39 -0.43 6.43
CA MET A 96 7.25 -0.41 5.51
C MET A 96 5.96 -0.18 6.31
N GLN A 97 5.20 0.84 5.92
CA GLN A 97 3.88 1.11 6.49
C GLN A 97 2.81 1.01 5.40
N SER A 98 1.77 0.23 5.66
CA SER A 98 0.60 0.15 4.80
C SER A 98 -0.52 1.02 5.37
N MET A 99 -0.97 1.99 4.60
CA MET A 99 -2.07 2.89 4.96
C MET A 99 -3.36 2.37 4.33
N ALA A 100 -4.35 2.03 5.16
CA ALA A 100 -5.58 1.38 4.72
C ALA A 100 -6.73 2.37 4.45
N GLN A 101 -6.49 3.66 4.57
CA GLN A 101 -7.52 4.69 4.47
C GLN A 101 -8.14 4.78 3.07
N SER A 102 -7.35 4.50 2.02
CA SER A 102 -7.86 4.40 0.63
C SER A 102 -8.27 2.99 0.22
N HIS A 103 -8.19 2.00 1.12
CA HIS A 103 -8.62 0.64 0.82
C HIS A 103 -10.15 0.58 0.66
N GLU A 104 -10.65 -0.34 -0.18
CA GLU A 104 -12.09 -0.49 -0.49
C GLU A 104 -12.98 -0.54 0.77
N GLY A 105 -12.54 -1.25 1.81
CA GLY A 105 -13.31 -1.33 3.06
C GLY A 105 -13.55 0.01 3.74
N SER A 106 -12.73 1.03 3.49
CA SER A 106 -12.92 2.38 4.04
C SER A 106 -13.97 3.20 3.28
N LEU A 107 -14.31 2.76 2.05
CA LEU A 107 -15.31 3.41 1.19
C LEU A 107 -16.69 2.76 1.29
N HIS A 108 -16.81 1.61 1.98
CA HIS A 108 -18.12 1.03 2.22
C HIS A 108 -18.93 1.93 3.14
N PHE A 109 -20.17 2.20 2.74
CA PHE A 109 -21.13 2.97 3.53
C PHE A 109 -22.55 2.50 3.24
N SER A 110 -23.44 2.69 4.20
CA SER A 110 -24.87 2.50 4.02
C SER A 110 -25.52 3.78 3.50
N LYS A 111 -26.74 3.65 2.98
CA LYS A 111 -27.54 4.83 2.60
C LYS A 111 -27.68 5.82 3.76
N LYS A 112 -27.88 5.31 4.98
CA LYS A 112 -27.96 6.14 6.19
C LYS A 112 -26.68 6.95 6.43
N VAL A 113 -25.50 6.34 6.25
CA VAL A 113 -24.22 7.06 6.37
C VAL A 113 -24.12 8.19 5.35
N MET A 114 -24.51 7.95 4.10
CA MET A 114 -24.50 8.98 3.07
C MET A 114 -25.48 10.14 3.37
N GLU A 115 -26.59 9.87 4.05
CA GLU A 115 -27.58 10.87 4.44
C GLU A 115 -27.15 11.68 5.68
N ASP A 116 -26.50 11.02 6.65
CA ASP A 116 -26.18 11.58 7.96
C ASP A 116 -24.77 12.22 8.02
N GLU A 117 -23.80 11.69 7.26
CA GLU A 117 -22.41 12.14 7.29
C GLU A 117 -22.07 13.00 6.08
N ARG A 118 -21.50 14.17 6.35
CA ARG A 118 -20.98 15.06 5.29
C ARG A 118 -19.51 14.76 5.04
N THR A 119 -19.11 14.81 3.77
CA THR A 119 -17.71 14.79 3.36
C THR A 119 -17.08 16.17 3.56
N LYS A 120 -15.76 16.23 3.80
CA LYS A 120 -14.99 17.49 3.78
C LYS A 120 -15.02 18.07 2.36
N THR A 121 -14.71 17.24 1.37
CA THR A 121 -14.80 17.60 -0.05
C THR A 121 -16.26 17.80 -0.45
N PRO A 122 -16.62 18.97 -0.97
CA PRO A 122 -18.00 19.21 -1.45
C PRO A 122 -18.36 18.25 -2.60
N VAL A 123 -19.45 17.54 -2.47
CA VAL A 123 -19.89 16.55 -3.50
C VAL A 123 -20.15 17.17 -4.88
N GLY A 124 -20.44 18.48 -4.94
CA GLY A 124 -20.62 19.22 -6.19
C GLY A 124 -19.30 19.57 -6.90
N GLU A 125 -18.18 19.53 -6.21
CA GLU A 125 -16.86 19.92 -6.73
C GLU A 125 -16.01 18.73 -7.20
N VAL A 126 -16.50 17.48 -7.04
CA VAL A 126 -15.79 16.30 -7.48
C VAL A 126 -15.82 16.16 -9.00
N ASP A 127 -14.66 15.86 -9.58
CA ASP A 127 -14.54 15.48 -10.97
C ASP A 127 -14.80 13.99 -11.14
N LEU A 128 -15.87 13.65 -11.85
CA LEU A 128 -16.18 12.27 -12.19
C LEU A 128 -15.46 11.87 -13.48
N HIS A 129 -14.89 10.67 -13.49
CA HIS A 129 -14.41 10.11 -14.74
C HIS A 129 -15.54 9.97 -15.75
N PRO A 130 -15.31 10.16 -17.07
CA PRO A 130 -16.36 10.13 -18.10
C PRO A 130 -17.19 8.83 -18.14
N TYR A 131 -16.64 7.75 -17.60
CA TYR A 131 -17.30 6.45 -17.53
C TYR A 131 -18.02 6.19 -16.18
N HIS A 132 -18.00 7.14 -15.25
CA HIS A 132 -18.77 7.05 -14.00
C HIS A 132 -20.09 7.78 -14.16
N PRO A 133 -21.21 7.19 -13.72
CA PRO A 133 -22.49 7.87 -13.78
C PRO A 133 -22.53 9.05 -12.79
N ASP A 134 -23.06 10.17 -13.27
CA ASP A 134 -23.30 11.35 -12.42
C ASP A 134 -24.53 11.15 -11.55
N THR A 135 -24.32 10.52 -10.41
CA THR A 135 -25.37 10.28 -9.41
C THR A 135 -24.91 10.75 -8.03
N PRO A 136 -25.86 11.07 -7.11
CA PRO A 136 -25.51 11.46 -5.74
C PRO A 136 -24.58 10.46 -5.05
N THR A 137 -24.80 9.15 -5.26
CA THR A 137 -23.97 8.10 -4.68
C THR A 137 -22.55 8.13 -5.23
N PHE A 138 -22.35 8.29 -6.54
CA PHE A 138 -21.01 8.37 -7.12
C PHE A 138 -20.28 9.63 -6.69
N ARG A 139 -20.94 10.78 -6.66
CA ARG A 139 -20.36 12.02 -6.16
C ARG A 139 -19.92 11.91 -4.71
N TYR A 140 -20.80 11.37 -3.85
CA TYR A 140 -20.47 11.11 -2.45
C TYR A 140 -19.29 10.13 -2.30
N THR A 141 -19.25 9.05 -3.10
CA THR A 141 -18.14 8.08 -3.07
C THR A 141 -16.82 8.74 -3.44
N HIS A 142 -16.81 9.58 -4.48
CA HIS A 142 -15.60 10.31 -4.89
C HIS A 142 -15.14 11.32 -3.84
N ALA A 143 -16.06 12.13 -3.30
CA ALA A 143 -15.77 13.09 -2.23
C ALA A 143 -15.18 12.37 -1.00
N ARG A 144 -15.79 11.26 -0.59
CA ARG A 144 -15.29 10.41 0.49
C ARG A 144 -13.92 9.82 0.17
N TYR A 145 -13.64 9.46 -1.08
CA TYR A 145 -12.34 8.96 -1.50
C TYR A 145 -11.26 10.06 -1.40
N TYR A 146 -11.55 11.28 -1.81
CA TYR A 146 -10.64 12.42 -1.66
C TYR A 146 -10.33 12.70 -0.20
N ASP A 147 -11.34 12.73 0.67
CA ASP A 147 -11.14 12.88 2.11
C ASP A 147 -10.21 11.79 2.70
N ARG A 148 -10.28 10.56 2.16
CA ARG A 148 -9.39 9.46 2.56
C ARG A 148 -7.96 9.65 2.09
N ILE A 149 -7.77 10.25 0.92
CA ILE A 149 -6.42 10.60 0.42
C ILE A 149 -5.81 11.74 1.25
N GLU A 150 -6.59 12.77 1.60
CA GLU A 150 -6.12 13.81 2.53
C GLU A 150 -5.68 13.24 3.88
N LEU A 151 -6.45 12.31 4.42
CA LEU A 151 -6.07 11.63 5.67
C LEU A 151 -4.77 10.84 5.52
N ILE A 152 -4.49 10.24 4.36
CA ILE A 152 -3.20 9.59 4.10
C ILE A 152 -2.07 10.61 4.10
N ASP A 153 -2.27 11.79 3.49
CA ASP A 153 -1.28 12.86 3.47
C ASP A 153 -0.92 13.32 4.89
N GLU A 154 -1.93 13.54 5.74
CA GLU A 154 -1.74 13.86 7.16
C GLU A 154 -0.90 12.77 7.89
N LEU A 155 -1.18 11.49 7.60
CA LEU A 155 -0.45 10.36 8.19
C LEU A 155 1.00 10.29 7.72
N ILE A 156 1.26 10.60 6.45
CA ILE A 156 2.62 10.70 5.88
C ILE A 156 3.37 11.84 6.55
N GLY A 157 2.76 13.01 6.67
CA GLY A 157 3.32 14.13 7.41
C GLY A 157 3.73 13.75 8.83
N GLY A 158 2.91 12.95 9.51
CA GLY A 158 3.23 12.40 10.83
C GLY A 158 4.42 11.42 10.82
N VAL A 159 4.64 10.67 9.73
CA VAL A 159 5.84 9.82 9.58
C VAL A 159 7.08 10.66 9.39
N LEU A 160 7.04 11.64 8.48
CA LEU A 160 8.16 12.54 8.20
C LEU A 160 8.60 13.30 9.46
N LYS A 161 7.64 13.85 10.18
CA LYS A 161 7.90 14.54 11.46
C LYS A 161 8.64 13.65 12.47
N ARG A 162 8.23 12.37 12.58
CA ARG A 162 8.92 11.43 13.49
C ARG A 162 10.34 11.09 13.03
N LEU A 163 10.61 11.02 11.72
CA LEU A 163 11.96 10.83 11.19
C LEU A 163 12.85 12.06 11.50
N GLU A 164 12.28 13.26 11.38
CA GLU A 164 12.95 14.51 11.73
C GLU A 164 13.26 14.59 13.24
N GLU A 165 12.27 14.30 14.11
CA GLU A 165 12.43 14.22 15.55
C GLU A 165 13.52 13.23 15.99
N ASP A 166 13.68 12.12 15.26
CA ASP A 166 14.70 11.11 15.51
C ASP A 166 16.07 11.49 14.91
N GLY A 167 16.15 12.58 14.14
CA GLY A 167 17.38 13.05 13.48
C GLY A 167 17.86 12.13 12.36
N VAL A 168 16.97 11.39 11.70
CA VAL A 168 17.33 10.43 10.65
C VAL A 168 16.69 10.74 9.29
N LEU A 169 15.93 11.81 9.17
CA LEU A 169 15.22 12.15 7.93
C LEU A 169 16.19 12.36 6.76
N GLU A 170 17.27 13.12 6.96
CA GLU A 170 18.25 13.45 5.90
C GLU A 170 19.02 12.22 5.38
N ASP A 171 19.11 11.16 6.20
CA ASP A 171 19.77 9.90 5.86
C ASP A 171 18.77 8.80 5.46
N THR A 172 17.50 9.15 5.21
CA THR A 172 16.44 8.20 4.93
C THR A 172 15.76 8.48 3.59
N PHE A 173 15.84 7.53 2.66
CA PHE A 173 14.97 7.57 1.47
C PHE A 173 13.53 7.22 1.85
N VAL A 174 12.60 8.11 1.55
CA VAL A 174 11.18 7.91 1.80
C VAL A 174 10.44 7.72 0.48
N PHE A 175 9.81 6.56 0.31
CA PHE A 175 9.01 6.24 -0.88
C PHE A 175 7.53 6.20 -0.52
N TYR A 176 6.72 7.00 -1.18
CA TYR A 176 5.27 6.89 -1.15
C TYR A 176 4.76 6.39 -2.51
N PHE A 177 3.94 5.35 -2.50
CA PHE A 177 3.34 4.83 -3.73
C PHE A 177 2.07 4.02 -3.44
N GLY A 178 1.22 3.87 -4.47
CA GLY A 178 0.12 2.91 -4.45
C GLY A 178 0.58 1.51 -4.86
N ASP A 179 0.10 0.47 -4.20
CA ASP A 179 0.37 -0.92 -4.64
C ASP A 179 -0.43 -1.27 -5.91
N HIS A 180 -1.55 -0.62 -6.14
CA HIS A 180 -2.36 -0.63 -7.37
C HIS A 180 -3.23 0.62 -7.42
N GLY A 181 -3.95 0.82 -8.53
CA GLY A 181 -4.85 1.95 -8.69
C GLY A 181 -6.04 1.96 -7.74
N GLY A 182 -6.80 3.05 -7.74
CA GLY A 182 -7.91 3.31 -6.83
C GLY A 182 -9.02 2.26 -6.89
N VAL A 183 -9.82 2.22 -5.84
CA VAL A 183 -10.86 1.19 -5.65
C VAL A 183 -12.20 1.52 -6.33
N LEU A 184 -12.26 2.62 -7.06
CA LEU A 184 -13.42 3.00 -7.85
C LEU A 184 -13.58 2.11 -9.10
N PRO A 185 -14.75 2.02 -9.73
CA PRO A 185 -14.98 1.21 -10.92
C PRO A 185 -13.92 1.46 -12.01
N ARG A 186 -13.46 0.38 -12.67
CA ARG A 186 -12.35 0.32 -13.62
C ARG A 186 -10.95 0.54 -13.02
N GLY A 187 -10.84 0.77 -11.71
CA GLY A 187 -9.56 0.82 -10.99
C GLY A 187 -9.12 -0.57 -10.54
N LYS A 188 -9.14 -0.80 -9.22
CA LYS A 188 -8.76 -2.11 -8.63
C LYS A 188 -9.48 -3.28 -9.30
N GLY A 189 -8.70 -4.30 -9.67
CA GLY A 189 -9.19 -5.51 -10.34
C GLY A 189 -9.22 -5.42 -11.88
N TYR A 190 -8.95 -4.27 -12.45
CA TYR A 190 -9.00 -4.04 -13.90
C TYR A 190 -7.67 -3.54 -14.44
N ALA A 191 -7.20 -4.12 -15.55
CA ALA A 191 -5.94 -3.75 -16.20
C ALA A 191 -6.10 -2.50 -17.11
N TYR A 192 -6.79 -1.48 -16.62
CA TYR A 192 -6.86 -0.18 -17.23
C TYR A 192 -5.80 0.77 -16.62
N GLU A 193 -5.58 1.91 -17.24
CA GLU A 193 -4.73 2.97 -16.71
C GLU A 193 -5.06 3.29 -15.24
N SER A 194 -6.34 3.47 -14.93
CA SER A 194 -6.84 3.72 -13.57
C SER A 194 -6.59 2.61 -12.55
N GLY A 195 -6.29 1.39 -13.02
CA GLY A 195 -5.97 0.25 -12.16
C GLY A 195 -4.47 0.00 -11.98
N LEU A 196 -3.65 0.46 -12.93
CA LEU A 196 -2.22 0.16 -12.98
C LEU A 196 -1.32 1.37 -12.77
N HIS A 197 -1.70 2.57 -13.24
CA HIS A 197 -0.95 3.79 -13.04
C HIS A 197 -1.08 4.25 -11.59
N VAL A 198 0.02 4.29 -10.88
CA VAL A 198 0.06 4.58 -9.44
C VAL A 198 0.89 5.83 -9.15
N PRO A 199 0.57 6.58 -8.08
CA PRO A 199 1.45 7.62 -7.61
C PRO A 199 2.77 7.03 -7.13
N LEU A 200 3.86 7.74 -7.36
CA LEU A 200 5.18 7.48 -6.78
C LEU A 200 5.83 8.81 -6.47
N VAL A 201 6.19 9.01 -5.23
CA VAL A 201 6.95 10.17 -4.71
C VAL A 201 8.14 9.63 -3.93
N VAL A 202 9.30 10.30 -4.09
CA VAL A 202 10.54 10.00 -3.38
C VAL A 202 11.09 11.27 -2.77
#